data_e9314f275f9cdef6a30a5387afc93684
#
_entry.id   e9314f275f9cdef6a30a5387afc93684
#
_cell.length_a   1.000
_cell.length_b   1.000
_cell.length_c   1.000
_cell.angle_alpha   90.00
_cell.angle_beta   90.00
_cell.angle_gamma   90.00
#
_symmetry.space_group_name_H-M   'P 1'
#
loop_
_entity.id
_entity.type
_entity.pdbx_description
1 polymer ?
#
loop_
_entity_poly.entity_id
_entity_poly.type
_entity_poly.pdbx_seq_one_letter_code
_entity_poly.pdbx_strand_id
1 'polypeptide(L)'
;EFGDAPPTHIQFKNCIIATGSRPTVIPGLPRDGKRILDSSDVLALDVLPKSIAVVGGGYIGVELGTALAQLGSKVIMVEAAERLLPALPSTLVAPVARRLGELGVDIRVNTKVVSDNGKSLTVTTDGTESAIDVDYVVVAIGRTPNTDDIGLEVIGIKPNARGILEVGADLLVTSKIAAIGDITPGPALAHKASAEAHVAAEVLSGHDAKFDPT
;
A
#
# COMPACT_ATOMS: atom_id res chain seq x y z
N GLU A 1 -11.21 -7.77 -15.49
CA GLU A 1 -12.53 -7.70 -16.15
C GLU A 1 -12.77 -9.02 -16.84
N PHE A 2 -13.74 -9.79 -16.36
CA PHE A 2 -14.13 -11.07 -16.95
C PHE A 2 -15.21 -10.85 -18.02
N GLY A 3 -15.05 -9.94 -18.97
CA GLY A 3 -15.94 -9.77 -20.12
C GLY A 3 -17.43 -10.05 -19.86
N ASP A 4 -18.25 -10.07 -20.92
CA ASP A 4 -19.70 -10.35 -20.88
C ASP A 4 -20.06 -11.85 -20.65
N ALA A 5 -19.19 -12.63 -20.03
CA ALA A 5 -19.48 -14.02 -19.72
C ALA A 5 -20.55 -14.11 -18.62
N PRO A 6 -21.53 -15.04 -18.72
CA PRO A 6 -22.53 -15.22 -17.68
C PRO A 6 -21.87 -15.61 -16.34
N PRO A 7 -22.43 -15.20 -15.20
CA PRO A 7 -21.89 -15.52 -13.90
C PRO A 7 -21.80 -17.04 -13.68
N THR A 8 -20.65 -17.50 -13.18
CA THR A 8 -20.44 -18.91 -12.83
C THR A 8 -20.75 -19.10 -11.36
N HIS A 9 -21.64 -20.05 -11.03
CA HIS A 9 -21.96 -20.42 -9.65
C HIS A 9 -21.04 -21.54 -9.17
N ILE A 10 -20.33 -21.31 -8.07
CA ILE A 10 -19.45 -22.28 -7.43
C ILE A 10 -19.98 -22.58 -6.03
N GLN A 11 -20.29 -23.87 -5.75
CA GLN A 11 -20.58 -24.33 -4.40
C GLN A 11 -19.30 -24.75 -3.69
N PHE A 12 -19.13 -24.30 -2.45
CA PHE A 12 -17.97 -24.64 -1.63
C PHE A 12 -18.40 -25.08 -0.22
N LYS A 13 -17.59 -25.89 0.44
CA LYS A 13 -17.76 -26.21 1.88
C LYS A 13 -17.15 -25.14 2.75
N ASN A 14 -15.93 -24.73 2.41
CA ASN A 14 -15.14 -23.70 3.09
C ASN A 14 -14.61 -22.71 2.07
N CYS A 15 -14.36 -21.46 2.50
CA CYS A 15 -13.83 -20.40 1.66
C CYS A 15 -12.73 -19.64 2.41
N ILE A 16 -11.69 -19.20 1.69
CA ILE A 16 -10.69 -18.25 2.20
C ILE A 16 -10.78 -16.99 1.35
N ILE A 17 -11.03 -15.84 1.99
CA ILE A 17 -11.01 -14.52 1.34
C ILE A 17 -9.59 -14.00 1.41
N ALA A 18 -8.96 -13.82 0.26
CA ALA A 18 -7.56 -13.40 0.12
C ALA A 18 -7.44 -12.34 -0.99
N THR A 19 -8.32 -11.34 -0.98
CA THR A 19 -8.47 -10.34 -2.05
C THR A 19 -7.37 -9.28 -2.04
N GLY A 20 -6.54 -9.24 -1.00
CA GLY A 20 -5.41 -8.32 -0.90
C GLY A 20 -5.81 -6.86 -0.80
N SER A 21 -4.98 -5.99 -1.34
CA SER A 21 -5.16 -4.54 -1.30
C SER A 21 -4.74 -3.88 -2.60
N ARG A 22 -5.16 -2.64 -2.78
CA ARG A 22 -4.78 -1.76 -3.90
C ARG A 22 -4.10 -0.49 -3.39
N PRO A 23 -3.28 0.20 -4.20
CA PRO A 23 -2.70 1.48 -3.84
C PRO A 23 -3.79 2.50 -3.48
N THR A 24 -3.55 3.28 -2.42
CA THR A 24 -4.44 4.37 -2.01
C THR A 24 -4.26 5.57 -2.94
N VAL A 25 -5.36 6.16 -3.40
CA VAL A 25 -5.39 7.32 -4.29
C VAL A 25 -5.49 8.61 -3.47
N ILE A 26 -4.78 9.64 -3.88
CA ILE A 26 -4.95 11.01 -3.35
C ILE A 26 -6.11 11.67 -4.08
N PRO A 27 -7.13 12.21 -3.38
CA PRO A 27 -8.17 13.01 -4.01
C PRO A 27 -7.56 14.19 -4.78
N GLY A 28 -7.94 14.36 -6.04
CA GLY A 28 -7.40 15.42 -6.90
C GLY A 28 -6.06 15.08 -7.58
N LEU A 29 -5.47 13.92 -7.30
CA LEU A 29 -4.26 13.42 -7.98
C LEU A 29 -4.47 11.96 -8.42
N PRO A 30 -5.38 11.70 -9.37
CA PRO A 30 -5.66 10.35 -9.81
C PRO A 30 -4.47 9.76 -10.58
N ARG A 31 -4.22 8.47 -10.37
CA ARG A 31 -3.29 7.70 -11.20
C ARG A 31 -3.73 7.76 -12.66
N ASP A 32 -2.82 8.10 -13.56
CA ASP A 32 -3.03 8.11 -15.01
C ASP A 32 -2.18 7.06 -15.76
N GLY A 33 -1.28 6.37 -15.05
CA GLY A 33 -0.37 5.37 -15.61
C GLY A 33 0.67 5.92 -16.59
N LYS A 34 0.80 7.26 -16.67
CA LYS A 34 1.73 7.95 -17.57
C LYS A 34 2.71 8.83 -16.83
N ARG A 35 2.20 9.72 -15.99
CA ARG A 35 2.97 10.64 -15.15
C ARG A 35 2.69 10.41 -13.68
N ILE A 36 1.42 10.23 -13.31
CA ILE A 36 1.01 9.91 -11.95
C ILE A 36 0.90 8.38 -11.85
N LEU A 37 1.84 7.79 -11.16
CA LEU A 37 2.08 6.36 -11.07
C LEU A 37 1.74 5.83 -9.68
N ASP A 38 1.44 4.54 -9.59
CA ASP A 38 1.49 3.80 -8.35
C ASP A 38 2.78 2.96 -8.25
N SER A 39 2.92 2.20 -7.18
CA SER A 39 4.10 1.34 -6.97
C SER A 39 4.27 0.26 -8.05
N SER A 40 3.17 -0.27 -8.58
CA SER A 40 3.20 -1.30 -9.63
C SER A 40 3.63 -0.71 -10.96
N ASP A 41 3.17 0.49 -11.29
CA ASP A 41 3.58 1.20 -12.51
C ASP A 41 5.07 1.48 -12.52
N VAL A 42 5.61 1.96 -11.38
CA VAL A 42 7.05 2.28 -11.27
C VAL A 42 7.90 1.04 -11.47
N LEU A 43 7.48 -0.11 -10.93
CA LEU A 43 8.19 -1.39 -11.11
C LEU A 43 8.10 -1.92 -12.54
N ALA A 44 7.14 -1.47 -13.34
CA ALA A 44 6.92 -1.87 -14.72
C ALA A 44 7.52 -0.87 -15.75
N LEU A 45 8.21 0.18 -15.29
CA LEU A 45 8.84 1.14 -16.22
C LEU A 45 9.98 0.52 -17.00
N ASP A 46 9.93 0.62 -18.33
CA ASP A 46 11.01 0.17 -19.23
C ASP A 46 12.23 1.07 -19.18
N VAL A 47 12.07 2.33 -18.79
CA VAL A 47 13.12 3.35 -18.78
C VAL A 47 13.18 4.01 -17.41
N LEU A 48 14.39 4.13 -16.87
CA LEU A 48 14.62 4.80 -15.60
C LEU A 48 14.27 6.30 -15.72
N PRO A 49 13.39 6.83 -14.83
CA PRO A 49 13.09 8.26 -14.78
C PRO A 49 14.35 9.09 -14.53
N LYS A 50 14.53 10.24 -15.20
CA LYS A 50 15.57 11.19 -14.84
C LYS A 50 15.27 11.86 -13.51
N SER A 51 13.99 12.17 -13.26
CA SER A 51 13.52 12.77 -12.01
C SER A 51 12.14 12.22 -11.62
N ILE A 52 11.94 12.00 -10.32
CA ILE A 52 10.68 11.47 -9.79
C ILE A 52 10.39 12.03 -8.40
N ALA A 53 9.14 12.43 -8.18
CA ALA A 53 8.62 12.71 -6.85
C ALA A 53 8.00 11.44 -6.26
N VAL A 54 8.43 11.04 -5.07
CA VAL A 54 7.86 9.95 -4.29
C VAL A 54 6.96 10.54 -3.22
N VAL A 55 5.66 10.41 -3.37
CA VAL A 55 4.65 10.92 -2.44
C VAL A 55 4.29 9.82 -1.45
N GLY A 56 4.69 10.04 -0.20
CA GLY A 56 4.57 9.09 0.91
C GLY A 56 5.93 8.57 1.37
N GLY A 57 6.25 8.82 2.64
CA GLY A 57 7.48 8.39 3.31
C GLY A 57 7.31 7.10 4.12
N GLY A 58 6.33 6.26 3.80
CA GLY A 58 6.17 4.90 4.33
C GLY A 58 7.18 3.92 3.74
N TYR A 59 7.12 2.63 4.13
CA TYR A 59 8.09 1.63 3.69
C TYR A 59 8.15 1.49 2.15
N ILE A 60 7.00 1.51 1.45
CA ILE A 60 6.97 1.43 -0.03
C ILE A 60 7.69 2.63 -0.65
N GLY A 61 7.38 3.84 -0.19
CA GLY A 61 8.02 5.05 -0.72
C GLY A 61 9.53 5.10 -0.43
N VAL A 62 9.95 4.70 0.76
CA VAL A 62 11.37 4.63 1.14
C VAL A 62 12.12 3.60 0.30
N GLU A 63 11.56 2.40 0.10
CA GLU A 63 12.16 1.35 -0.74
C GLU A 63 12.29 1.80 -2.20
N LEU A 64 11.20 2.30 -2.80
CA LEU A 64 11.21 2.80 -4.19
C LEU A 64 12.16 3.99 -4.35
N GLY A 65 12.10 4.97 -3.43
CA GLY A 65 12.97 6.13 -3.47
C GLY A 65 14.45 5.77 -3.35
N THR A 66 14.77 4.80 -2.48
CA THR A 66 16.13 4.28 -2.33
C THR A 66 16.61 3.59 -3.62
N ALA A 67 15.80 2.67 -4.16
CA ALA A 67 16.15 1.94 -5.37
C ALA A 67 16.35 2.86 -6.57
N LEU A 68 15.44 3.80 -6.81
CA LEU A 68 15.52 4.76 -7.90
C LEU A 68 16.74 5.70 -7.78
N ALA A 69 17.04 6.16 -6.56
CA ALA A 69 18.23 7.00 -6.32
C ALA A 69 19.53 6.22 -6.55
N GLN A 70 19.59 4.94 -6.12
CA GLN A 70 20.75 4.08 -6.40
C GLN A 70 20.95 3.82 -7.89
N LEU A 71 19.86 3.74 -8.66
CA LEU A 71 19.91 3.58 -10.11
C LEU A 71 20.25 4.88 -10.85
N GLY A 72 20.26 6.04 -10.17
CA GLY A 72 20.67 7.32 -10.72
C GLY A 72 19.54 8.31 -11.03
N SER A 73 18.31 8.04 -10.62
CA SER A 73 17.22 9.01 -10.70
C SER A 73 17.42 10.14 -9.68
N LYS A 74 17.08 11.38 -10.04
CA LYS A 74 16.88 12.46 -9.07
C LYS A 74 15.56 12.23 -8.34
N VAL A 75 15.64 11.90 -7.05
CA VAL A 75 14.47 11.58 -6.23
C VAL A 75 14.14 12.71 -5.26
N ILE A 76 12.87 13.09 -5.21
CA ILE A 76 12.33 14.04 -4.23
C ILE A 76 11.23 13.29 -3.46
N MET A 77 11.41 13.08 -2.16
CA MET A 77 10.41 12.45 -1.30
C MET A 77 9.55 13.52 -0.62
N VAL A 78 8.24 13.38 -0.73
CA VAL A 78 7.24 14.28 -0.12
C VAL A 78 6.45 13.49 0.91
N GLU A 79 6.56 13.88 2.19
CA GLU A 79 5.88 13.24 3.31
C GLU A 79 5.08 14.26 4.12
N ALA A 80 3.81 13.97 4.36
CA ALA A 80 2.91 14.84 5.10
C ALA A 80 3.19 14.86 6.61
N ALA A 81 3.77 13.79 7.15
CA ALA A 81 4.18 13.70 8.54
C ALA A 81 5.51 14.44 8.79
N GLU A 82 5.84 14.61 10.06
CA GLU A 82 7.08 15.27 10.52
C GLU A 82 8.37 14.46 10.20
N ARG A 83 8.24 13.20 9.79
CA ARG A 83 9.37 12.31 9.48
C ARG A 83 8.95 11.16 8.58
N LEU A 84 9.92 10.54 7.94
CA LEU A 84 9.75 9.27 7.24
C LEU A 84 9.41 8.15 8.23
N LEU A 85 8.73 7.10 7.75
CA LEU A 85 8.39 5.89 8.51
C LEU A 85 7.77 6.22 9.89
N PRO A 86 6.71 7.03 9.97
CA PRO A 86 6.21 7.59 11.23
C PRO A 86 5.78 6.52 12.24
N ALA A 87 5.44 5.31 11.78
CA ALA A 87 5.08 4.18 12.62
C ALA A 87 6.27 3.52 13.35
N LEU A 88 7.52 3.82 12.94
CA LEU A 88 8.72 3.23 13.54
C LEU A 88 9.37 4.19 14.55
N PRO A 89 10.09 3.68 15.57
CA PRO A 89 10.89 4.51 16.46
C PRO A 89 11.93 5.35 15.69
N SER A 90 12.12 6.61 16.10
CA SER A 90 13.04 7.53 15.43
C SER A 90 14.49 7.02 15.36
N THR A 91 14.92 6.26 16.37
CA THR A 91 16.25 5.63 16.42
C THR A 91 16.48 4.64 15.28
N LEU A 92 15.43 3.96 14.81
CA LEU A 92 15.49 3.04 13.66
C LEU A 92 15.37 3.79 12.32
N VAL A 93 14.72 4.94 12.30
CA VAL A 93 14.53 5.76 11.10
C VAL A 93 15.75 6.60 10.77
N ALA A 94 16.52 7.06 11.78
CA ALA A 94 17.67 7.94 11.56
C ALA A 94 18.73 7.38 10.59
N PRO A 95 19.14 6.09 10.66
CA PRO A 95 20.05 5.53 9.66
C PRO A 95 19.49 5.53 8.24
N VAL A 96 18.17 5.29 8.10
CA VAL A 96 17.48 5.28 6.80
C VAL A 96 17.49 6.69 6.19
N ALA A 97 17.09 7.71 6.95
CA ALA A 97 17.07 9.08 6.49
C ALA A 97 18.49 9.58 6.10
N ARG A 98 19.51 9.22 6.90
CA ARG A 98 20.91 9.51 6.57
C ARG A 98 21.32 8.86 5.25
N ARG A 99 20.99 7.57 5.06
CA ARG A 99 21.33 6.86 3.82
C ARG A 99 20.66 7.46 2.60
N LEU A 100 19.42 7.88 2.70
CA LEU A 100 18.71 8.59 1.62
C LEU A 100 19.41 9.92 1.30
N GLY A 101 19.82 10.68 2.32
CA GLY A 101 20.57 11.92 2.13
C GLY A 101 21.93 11.69 1.44
N GLU A 102 22.67 10.62 1.80
CA GLU A 102 23.92 10.22 1.14
C GLU A 102 23.72 9.87 -0.34
N LEU A 103 22.55 9.36 -0.69
CA LEU A 103 22.14 9.07 -2.08
C LEU A 103 21.65 10.32 -2.82
N GLY A 104 21.61 11.48 -2.19
CA GLY A 104 21.16 12.74 -2.79
C GLY A 104 19.65 12.88 -2.90
N VAL A 105 18.88 12.11 -2.13
CA VAL A 105 17.41 12.25 -2.09
C VAL A 105 17.05 13.54 -1.36
N ASP A 106 16.23 14.40 -1.99
CA ASP A 106 15.62 15.59 -1.37
C ASP A 106 14.40 15.14 -0.55
N ILE A 107 14.50 15.17 0.77
CA ILE A 107 13.43 14.74 1.69
C ILE A 107 12.67 15.97 2.20
N ARG A 108 11.39 16.05 1.87
CA ARG A 108 10.47 17.12 2.28
C ARG A 108 9.38 16.56 3.19
N VAL A 109 9.59 16.69 4.49
CA VAL A 109 8.60 16.35 5.53
C VAL A 109 7.66 17.53 5.81
N ASN A 110 6.60 17.32 6.58
CA ASN A 110 5.53 18.30 6.81
C ASN A 110 4.97 18.89 5.50
N THR A 111 5.08 18.15 4.40
CA THR A 111 4.78 18.63 3.05
C THR A 111 3.66 17.80 2.44
N LYS A 112 2.58 18.47 2.02
CA LYS A 112 1.41 17.84 1.41
C LYS A 112 1.34 18.19 -0.06
N VAL A 113 0.90 17.20 -0.86
CA VAL A 113 0.58 17.44 -2.27
C VAL A 113 -0.75 18.19 -2.37
N VAL A 114 -0.79 19.18 -3.23
CA VAL A 114 -1.98 19.99 -3.54
C VAL A 114 -2.55 19.60 -4.91
N SER A 115 -1.72 19.61 -5.94
CA SER A 115 -2.14 19.32 -7.33
C SER A 115 -0.95 18.97 -8.22
N ASP A 116 -1.23 18.48 -9.42
CA ASP A 116 -0.26 18.33 -10.51
C ASP A 116 -0.82 18.97 -11.78
N ASN A 117 0.00 19.74 -12.50
CA ASN A 117 -0.40 20.41 -13.73
C ASN A 117 0.16 19.76 -15.01
N GLY A 118 0.72 18.55 -14.90
CA GLY A 118 1.33 17.80 -15.99
C GLY A 118 2.82 18.11 -16.22
N LYS A 119 3.39 19.10 -15.50
CA LYS A 119 4.82 19.45 -15.52
C LYS A 119 5.40 19.53 -14.12
N SER A 120 4.66 20.17 -13.21
CA SER A 120 5.09 20.43 -11.83
C SER A 120 4.05 19.89 -10.87
N LEU A 121 4.53 19.25 -9.81
CA LEU A 121 3.76 18.87 -8.64
C LEU A 121 3.72 20.08 -7.68
N THR A 122 2.54 20.58 -7.39
CA THR A 122 2.36 21.64 -6.38
C THR A 122 2.24 21.00 -5.00
N VAL A 123 3.06 21.47 -4.08
CA VAL A 123 3.08 21.03 -2.68
C VAL A 123 2.94 22.22 -1.74
N THR A 124 2.47 21.95 -0.52
CA THR A 124 2.41 22.95 0.54
C THR A 124 3.19 22.49 1.77
N THR A 125 4.04 23.35 2.29
CA THR A 125 4.80 23.16 3.53
C THR A 125 4.48 24.35 4.44
N ASP A 126 3.94 24.10 5.63
CA ASP A 126 3.56 25.14 6.60
C ASP A 126 2.68 26.25 6.00
N GLY A 127 1.77 25.88 5.09
CA GLY A 127 0.85 26.81 4.40
C GLY A 127 1.47 27.57 3.22
N THR A 128 2.74 27.37 2.92
CA THR A 128 3.41 27.95 1.77
C THR A 128 3.46 26.98 0.60
N GLU A 129 2.90 27.37 -0.54
CA GLU A 129 2.93 26.55 -1.76
C GLU A 129 4.25 26.71 -2.50
N SER A 130 4.72 25.59 -3.07
CA SER A 130 5.88 25.54 -3.96
C SER A 130 5.67 24.49 -5.05
N ALA A 131 6.41 24.62 -6.16
CA ALA A 131 6.38 23.68 -7.27
C ALA A 131 7.61 22.77 -7.25
N ILE A 132 7.40 21.51 -7.63
CA ILE A 132 8.45 20.51 -7.82
C ILE A 132 8.39 20.03 -9.27
N ASP A 133 9.43 20.38 -10.04
CA ASP A 133 9.55 19.96 -11.44
C ASP A 133 10.18 18.57 -11.49
N VAL A 134 9.42 17.59 -11.97
CA VAL A 134 9.82 16.18 -12.12
C VAL A 134 9.15 15.54 -13.34
N ASP A 135 9.75 14.48 -13.87
CA ASP A 135 9.19 13.74 -15.00
C ASP A 135 7.99 12.89 -14.56
N TYR A 136 8.10 12.26 -13.39
CA TYR A 136 7.09 11.35 -12.85
C TYR A 136 6.78 11.65 -11.38
N VAL A 137 5.59 11.24 -10.98
CA VAL A 137 5.14 11.25 -9.58
C VAL A 137 4.65 9.84 -9.23
N VAL A 138 5.19 9.22 -8.21
CA VAL A 138 4.66 7.97 -7.66
C VAL A 138 3.94 8.23 -6.35
N VAL A 139 2.71 7.74 -6.26
CA VAL A 139 1.88 7.85 -5.05
C VAL A 139 2.02 6.56 -4.25
N ALA A 140 2.64 6.67 -3.06
CA ALA A 140 2.96 5.57 -2.15
C ALA A 140 2.51 5.85 -0.71
N ILE A 141 1.29 6.43 -0.55
CA ILE A 141 0.74 6.87 0.74
C ILE A 141 0.06 5.75 1.55
N GLY A 142 0.07 4.53 1.06
CA GLY A 142 -0.53 3.36 1.69
C GLY A 142 -1.32 2.50 0.72
N ARG A 143 -2.03 1.54 1.30
CA ARG A 143 -2.85 0.58 0.57
C ARG A 143 -4.25 0.51 1.18
N THR A 144 -5.24 0.26 0.35
CA THR A 144 -6.65 0.10 0.74
C THR A 144 -7.04 -1.36 0.56
N PRO A 145 -7.55 -2.05 1.60
CA PRO A 145 -8.02 -3.42 1.49
C PRO A 145 -9.11 -3.60 0.43
N ASN A 146 -9.07 -4.70 -0.31
CA ASN A 146 -10.07 -5.02 -1.33
C ASN A 146 -11.24 -5.81 -0.71
N THR A 147 -12.03 -5.13 0.12
CA THR A 147 -13.21 -5.69 0.81
C THR A 147 -14.51 -5.03 0.38
N ASP A 148 -14.45 -4.06 -0.50
CA ASP A 148 -15.59 -3.42 -1.15
C ASP A 148 -16.02 -4.23 -2.40
N ASP A 149 -17.32 -4.16 -2.71
CA ASP A 149 -17.94 -4.73 -3.93
C ASP A 149 -17.69 -6.25 -4.18
N ILE A 150 -17.43 -7.02 -3.12
CA ILE A 150 -17.25 -8.47 -3.18
C ILE A 150 -18.42 -9.26 -2.52
N GLY A 151 -19.51 -8.58 -2.20
CA GLY A 151 -20.75 -9.19 -1.70
C GLY A 151 -20.68 -9.64 -0.23
N LEU A 152 -19.79 -9.09 0.59
CA LEU A 152 -19.65 -9.45 2.01
C LEU A 152 -20.94 -9.20 2.80
N GLU A 153 -21.69 -8.16 2.45
CA GLU A 153 -22.94 -7.76 3.07
C GLU A 153 -24.04 -8.85 2.90
N VAL A 154 -24.02 -9.60 1.80
CA VAL A 154 -24.97 -10.68 1.53
C VAL A 154 -24.84 -11.83 2.54
N ILE A 155 -23.63 -12.05 3.05
CA ILE A 155 -23.32 -13.08 4.04
C ILE A 155 -23.14 -12.51 5.45
N GLY A 156 -23.53 -11.24 5.65
CA GLY A 156 -23.53 -10.57 6.95
C GLY A 156 -22.16 -10.16 7.49
N ILE A 157 -21.10 -10.22 6.66
CA ILE A 157 -19.75 -9.78 7.01
C ILE A 157 -19.62 -8.29 6.73
N LYS A 158 -19.07 -7.53 7.69
CA LYS A 158 -18.86 -6.09 7.57
C LYS A 158 -17.40 -5.74 7.89
N PRO A 159 -16.66 -5.16 6.94
CA PRO A 159 -15.36 -4.59 7.21
C PRO A 159 -15.49 -3.40 8.20
N ASN A 160 -14.45 -3.13 8.97
CA ASN A 160 -14.37 -1.91 9.77
C ASN A 160 -14.16 -0.66 8.89
N ALA A 161 -14.10 0.54 9.49
CA ALA A 161 -13.94 1.81 8.78
C ALA A 161 -12.66 1.91 7.91
N ARG A 162 -11.69 1.02 8.11
CA ARG A 162 -10.47 0.93 7.31
C ARG A 162 -10.52 -0.18 6.25
N GLY A 163 -11.65 -0.84 6.08
CA GLY A 163 -11.80 -1.95 5.15
C GLY A 163 -11.24 -3.29 5.67
N ILE A 164 -10.88 -3.39 6.95
CA ILE A 164 -10.31 -4.60 7.55
C ILE A 164 -11.42 -5.52 8.05
N LEU A 165 -11.29 -6.80 7.78
CA LEU A 165 -12.11 -7.86 8.37
C LEU A 165 -11.49 -8.28 9.70
N GLU A 166 -12.21 -8.06 10.78
CA GLU A 166 -11.77 -8.47 12.11
C GLU A 166 -11.84 -9.98 12.25
N VAL A 167 -10.70 -10.60 12.57
CA VAL A 167 -10.56 -12.04 12.76
C VAL A 167 -9.86 -12.34 14.10
N GLY A 168 -10.16 -13.51 14.65
CA GLY A 168 -9.41 -14.06 15.80
C GLY A 168 -8.11 -14.73 15.35
N ALA A 169 -7.43 -15.39 16.28
CA ALA A 169 -6.23 -16.16 16.00
C ALA A 169 -6.49 -17.37 15.07
N ASP A 170 -7.74 -17.80 14.95
CA ASP A 170 -8.19 -18.82 14.03
C ASP A 170 -8.46 -18.32 12.61
N LEU A 171 -8.35 -17.00 12.40
CA LEU A 171 -8.57 -16.30 11.12
C LEU A 171 -9.99 -16.43 10.54
N LEU A 172 -10.94 -16.92 11.33
CA LEU A 172 -12.32 -17.11 10.88
C LEU A 172 -13.13 -15.79 10.96
N VAL A 173 -13.87 -15.49 9.90
CA VAL A 173 -14.94 -14.48 9.88
C VAL A 173 -16.31 -15.12 10.10
N THR A 174 -16.46 -16.39 9.72
CA THR A 174 -17.59 -17.26 10.06
C THR A 174 -17.07 -18.69 10.27
N SER A 175 -17.90 -19.62 10.73
CA SER A 175 -17.49 -21.02 10.92
C SER A 175 -16.98 -21.74 9.66
N LYS A 176 -17.15 -21.15 8.47
CA LYS A 176 -16.79 -21.75 7.17
C LYS A 176 -15.98 -20.81 6.27
N ILE A 177 -15.76 -19.60 6.71
CA ILE A 177 -15.08 -18.58 5.92
C ILE A 177 -13.95 -17.98 6.75
N ALA A 178 -12.74 -18.06 6.25
CA ALA A 178 -11.56 -17.38 6.79
C ALA A 178 -11.20 -16.14 5.95
N ALA A 179 -10.49 -15.20 6.54
CA ALA A 179 -9.88 -14.07 5.83
C ALA A 179 -8.39 -13.99 6.15
N ILE A 180 -7.57 -13.64 5.15
CA ILE A 180 -6.11 -13.60 5.28
C ILE A 180 -5.49 -12.42 4.48
N GLY A 181 -4.26 -12.08 4.81
CA GLY A 181 -3.45 -11.10 4.08
C GLY A 181 -3.81 -9.66 4.42
N ASP A 182 -3.78 -8.79 3.42
CA ASP A 182 -3.94 -7.34 3.60
C ASP A 182 -5.34 -6.90 4.06
N ILE A 183 -6.30 -7.80 4.02
CA ILE A 183 -7.67 -7.55 4.48
C ILE A 183 -7.90 -7.90 5.97
N THR A 184 -6.87 -8.38 6.67
CA THR A 184 -6.90 -8.74 8.10
C THR A 184 -6.05 -7.78 8.93
N PRO A 185 -6.22 -7.74 10.25
CA PRO A 185 -5.41 -6.90 11.14
C PRO A 185 -3.91 -7.16 11.00
N GLY A 186 -3.12 -6.12 11.28
CA GLY A 186 -1.65 -6.17 11.24
C GLY A 186 -1.05 -5.56 9.98
N PRO A 187 0.27 -5.70 9.77
CA PRO A 187 0.95 -5.11 8.62
C PRO A 187 0.64 -5.87 7.33
N ALA A 188 0.51 -5.14 6.22
CA ALA A 188 0.31 -5.70 4.88
C ALA A 188 1.65 -6.25 4.33
N LEU A 189 2.00 -7.48 4.73
CA LEU A 189 3.27 -8.13 4.42
C LEU A 189 3.03 -9.54 3.84
N ALA A 190 3.76 -9.88 2.78
CA ALA A 190 3.61 -11.16 2.09
C ALA A 190 3.84 -12.38 3.00
N HIS A 191 4.85 -12.32 3.88
CA HIS A 191 5.13 -13.43 4.80
C HIS A 191 4.04 -13.59 5.88
N LYS A 192 3.40 -12.48 6.34
CA LYS A 192 2.21 -12.56 7.19
C LYS A 192 1.08 -13.30 6.48
N ALA A 193 0.77 -12.90 5.24
CA ALA A 193 -0.28 -13.55 4.44
C ALA A 193 -0.01 -15.04 4.23
N SER A 194 1.25 -15.42 4.00
CA SER A 194 1.66 -16.84 3.85
C SER A 194 1.46 -17.62 5.14
N ALA A 195 1.86 -17.07 6.29
CA ALA A 195 1.65 -17.70 7.59
C ALA A 195 0.16 -17.84 7.94
N GLU A 196 -0.63 -16.79 7.71
CA GLU A 196 -2.08 -16.82 7.87
C GLU A 196 -2.74 -17.88 6.96
N ALA A 197 -2.26 -18.03 5.72
CA ALA A 197 -2.81 -19.02 4.78
C ALA A 197 -2.68 -20.45 5.29
N HIS A 198 -1.54 -20.81 5.89
CA HIS A 198 -1.34 -22.13 6.51
C HIS A 198 -2.33 -22.35 7.66
N VAL A 199 -2.41 -21.41 8.60
CA VAL A 199 -3.33 -21.50 9.74
C VAL A 199 -4.78 -21.58 9.28
N ALA A 200 -5.22 -20.73 8.34
CA ALA A 200 -6.58 -20.76 7.82
C ALA A 200 -6.93 -22.12 7.15
N ALA A 201 -6.00 -22.70 6.40
CA ALA A 201 -6.18 -24.00 5.76
C ALA A 201 -6.30 -25.14 6.80
N GLU A 202 -5.49 -25.12 7.84
CA GLU A 202 -5.55 -26.10 8.93
C GLU A 202 -6.85 -25.99 9.71
N VAL A 203 -7.25 -24.79 10.11
CA VAL A 203 -8.51 -24.52 10.84
C VAL A 203 -9.73 -24.98 10.03
N LEU A 204 -9.80 -24.61 8.76
CA LEU A 204 -10.91 -25.01 7.88
C LEU A 204 -10.91 -26.52 7.55
N SER A 205 -9.79 -27.20 7.77
CA SER A 205 -9.67 -28.67 7.68
C SER A 205 -9.98 -29.38 9.00
N GLY A 206 -10.32 -28.62 10.06
CA GLY A 206 -10.72 -29.17 11.36
C GLY A 206 -9.59 -29.37 12.36
N HIS A 207 -8.40 -28.78 12.13
CA HIS A 207 -7.29 -28.79 13.07
C HIS A 207 -7.35 -27.59 14.01
N ASP A 208 -6.86 -27.73 15.23
CA ASP A 208 -6.70 -26.62 16.19
C ASP A 208 -5.37 -25.88 15.89
N ALA A 209 -5.43 -24.93 14.98
CA ALA A 209 -4.31 -24.07 14.62
C ALA A 209 -4.60 -22.61 14.98
N LYS A 210 -3.57 -21.84 15.29
CA LYS A 210 -3.68 -20.43 15.66
C LYS A 210 -2.56 -19.61 15.05
N PHE A 211 -2.91 -18.45 14.53
CA PHE A 211 -1.95 -17.47 14.06
C PHE A 211 -1.41 -16.68 15.25
N ASP A 212 -0.09 -16.70 15.41
CA ASP A 212 0.67 -15.90 16.38
C ASP A 212 1.62 -14.99 15.59
N PRO A 213 1.43 -13.66 15.63
CA PRO A 213 2.26 -12.70 14.90
C PRO A 213 3.59 -12.38 15.58
N THR A 214 3.95 -12.99 16.75
CA THR A 214 5.17 -12.72 17.53
C THR A 214 6.38 -13.49 17.05
#